data_fb3bf874e78e3065bc408eaa3ade1c72
#
_entry.id   fb3bf874e78e3065bc408eaa3ade1c72
#
_cell.length_a   1.000
_cell.length_b   1.000
_cell.length_c   1.000
_cell.angle_alpha   90.00
_cell.angle_beta   90.00
_cell.angle_gamma   90.00
#
_symmetry.space_group_name_H-M   'P 1'
#
loop_
_entity.id
_entity.type
_entity.pdbx_description
1 polymer ?
#
loop_
_entity_poly.entity_id
_entity_poly.type
_entity_poly.pdbx_seq_one_letter_code
_entity_poly.pdbx_strand_id
1 'polypeptide(L)'
;MTYKTASDLTKMMLEYLDSLGYEVWRNNNLAVKGRSFIGKKGLPDIIGYHKNYGQFIACEIKAIGDRLSVSQMEFLTHLGMCGGTSIVCQQLSDGTINLSMFLDNGETKISIWDDYKGIFVENKEQ
;
A
#
# COMPACT_ATOMS: atom_id res chain seq x y z
N MET A 1 -20.96 6.50 -5.33
CA MET A 1 -19.53 6.18 -5.16
C MET A 1 -19.01 6.96 -3.96
N THR A 2 -18.39 6.26 -3.02
CA THR A 2 -17.95 6.85 -1.76
C THR A 2 -16.46 7.22 -1.84
N TYR A 3 -16.16 8.50 -1.56
CA TYR A 3 -14.77 8.94 -1.46
C TYR A 3 -14.27 8.68 -0.05
N LYS A 4 -13.05 8.15 0.04
CA LYS A 4 -12.43 7.77 1.32
C LYS A 4 -11.26 8.69 1.64
N THR A 5 -11.12 9.00 2.93
CA THR A 5 -9.92 9.68 3.42
C THR A 5 -8.75 8.70 3.44
N ALA A 6 -7.53 9.22 3.58
CA ALA A 6 -6.35 8.36 3.76
C ALA A 6 -6.52 7.45 4.97
N SER A 7 -7.12 7.95 6.05
CA SER A 7 -7.39 7.14 7.24
C SER A 7 -8.37 6.00 6.96
N ASP A 8 -9.43 6.27 6.19
CA ASP A 8 -10.41 5.25 5.81
C ASP A 8 -9.77 4.17 4.93
N LEU A 9 -8.93 4.58 3.96
CA LEU A 9 -8.19 3.65 3.10
C LEU A 9 -7.24 2.79 3.91
N THR A 10 -6.55 3.39 4.88
CA THR A 10 -5.63 2.66 5.76
C THR A 10 -6.36 1.59 6.56
N LYS A 11 -7.51 1.95 7.15
CA LYS A 11 -8.33 1.00 7.90
C LYS A 11 -8.81 -0.15 7.01
N MET A 12 -9.29 0.18 5.81
CA MET A 12 -9.73 -0.82 4.84
C MET A 12 -8.59 -1.80 4.49
N MET A 13 -7.40 -1.27 4.23
CA MET A 13 -6.25 -2.10 3.87
C MET A 13 -5.76 -2.96 5.02
N LEU A 14 -5.77 -2.45 6.25
CA LEU A 14 -5.42 -3.25 7.43
C LEU A 14 -6.35 -4.46 7.56
N GLU A 15 -7.65 -4.24 7.42
CA GLU A 15 -8.64 -5.32 7.49
C GLU A 15 -8.48 -6.32 6.33
N TYR A 16 -8.28 -5.81 5.11
CA TYR A 16 -8.11 -6.65 3.93
C TYR A 16 -6.86 -7.53 4.03
N LEU A 17 -5.72 -6.94 4.38
CA LEU A 17 -4.46 -7.68 4.50
C LEU A 17 -4.50 -8.69 5.65
N ASP A 18 -5.16 -8.36 6.76
CA ASP A 18 -5.39 -9.31 7.83
C ASP A 18 -6.17 -10.54 7.32
N SER A 19 -7.20 -10.30 6.50
CA SER A 19 -8.00 -11.39 5.93
C SER A 19 -7.19 -12.30 5.00
N LEU A 20 -6.09 -11.80 4.43
CA LEU A 20 -5.20 -12.57 3.56
C LEU A 20 -4.08 -13.30 4.31
N GLY A 21 -4.04 -13.19 5.62
CA GLY A 21 -3.04 -13.88 6.45
C GLY A 21 -1.82 -13.07 6.80
N TYR A 22 -1.86 -11.75 6.62
CA TYR A 22 -0.77 -10.87 7.01
C TYR A 22 -0.98 -10.34 8.42
N GLU A 23 0.10 -10.27 9.19
CA GLU A 23 0.17 -9.50 10.42
C GLU A 23 0.67 -8.11 10.06
N VAL A 24 -0.20 -7.11 10.13
CA VAL A 24 0.10 -5.75 9.68
C VAL A 24 -0.28 -4.71 10.71
N TRP A 25 0.41 -3.56 10.68
CA TRP A 25 0.13 -2.43 11.55
C TRP A 25 0.53 -1.15 10.86
N ARG A 26 0.02 -0.03 11.39
CA ARG A 26 0.40 1.29 10.89
C ARG A 26 1.83 1.59 11.29
N ASN A 27 2.61 2.07 10.31
CA ASN A 27 3.94 2.56 10.58
C ASN A 27 3.86 4.07 10.83
N ASN A 28 3.96 4.45 12.10
CA ASN A 28 3.87 5.87 12.49
C ASN A 28 5.19 6.58 12.24
N ASN A 29 5.31 7.24 11.09
CA ASN A 29 6.45 8.07 10.73
C ASN A 29 6.18 9.54 11.08
N LEU A 30 5.60 9.81 12.26
CA LEU A 30 5.27 11.17 12.63
C LEU A 30 6.53 11.94 13.01
N ALA A 31 6.83 12.97 12.22
CA ALA A 31 7.84 13.97 12.61
C ALA A 31 7.29 14.76 13.81
N VAL A 32 8.02 14.75 14.92
CA VAL A 32 7.68 15.56 16.08
C VAL A 32 8.07 17.00 15.77
N LYS A 33 7.13 17.94 15.98
CA LYS A 33 7.37 19.36 15.75
C LYS A 33 8.61 19.83 16.51
N GLY A 34 9.55 20.47 15.80
CA GLY A 34 10.78 20.98 16.39
C GLY A 34 11.92 19.98 16.44
N ARG A 35 11.75 18.77 15.90
CA ARG A 35 12.79 17.75 15.82
C ARG A 35 13.03 17.36 14.37
N SER A 36 14.30 17.09 14.04
CA SER A 36 14.64 16.48 12.77
C SER A 36 14.06 15.06 12.69
N PHE A 37 13.59 14.68 11.51
CA PHE A 37 13.14 13.31 11.27
C PHE A 37 14.34 12.36 11.38
N ILE A 38 14.24 11.35 12.26
CA ILE A 38 15.32 10.36 12.52
C ILE A 38 14.89 9.00 11.98
N GLY A 39 14.19 8.88 10.94
CA GLY A 39 13.80 7.62 10.37
C GLY A 39 14.35 7.46 8.96
N LYS A 40 14.03 6.33 8.37
CA LYS A 40 14.31 6.09 6.96
C LYS A 40 13.24 6.78 6.13
N LYS A 41 13.64 7.57 5.14
CA LYS A 41 12.70 8.20 4.20
C LYS A 41 12.05 7.15 3.30
N GLY A 42 10.81 7.38 2.92
CA GLY A 42 10.10 6.52 1.99
C GLY A 42 9.49 5.28 2.60
N LEU A 43 9.48 5.16 3.94
CA LEU A 43 8.82 4.04 4.60
C LEU A 43 7.31 4.13 4.38
N PRO A 44 6.65 2.99 4.11
CA PRO A 44 5.23 2.96 3.81
C PRO A 44 4.35 3.13 5.06
N ASP A 45 3.07 3.40 4.81
CA ASP A 45 2.09 3.66 5.87
C ASP A 45 1.74 2.41 6.67
N ILE A 46 1.77 1.24 6.02
CA ILE A 46 1.46 -0.06 6.62
C ILE A 46 2.64 -1.00 6.36
N ILE A 47 3.08 -1.69 7.39
CA ILE A 47 4.12 -2.71 7.28
C ILE A 47 3.71 -3.96 8.08
N GLY A 48 4.37 -5.06 7.80
CA GLY A 48 4.13 -6.29 8.51
C GLY A 48 4.77 -7.48 7.81
N TYR A 49 4.20 -8.65 8.04
CA TYR A 49 4.72 -9.90 7.48
C TYR A 49 3.60 -10.91 7.28
N HIS A 50 3.82 -11.88 6.41
CA HIS A 50 2.88 -12.98 6.21
C HIS A 50 3.04 -13.98 7.35
N LYS A 51 1.94 -14.34 8.00
CA LYS A 51 1.96 -15.20 9.21
C LYS A 51 2.53 -16.59 8.95
N ASN A 52 2.35 -17.13 7.74
CA ASN A 52 2.83 -18.47 7.41
C ASN A 52 4.25 -18.48 6.82
N TYR A 53 4.60 -17.43 6.04
CA TYR A 53 5.84 -17.44 5.26
C TYR A 53 6.87 -16.43 5.77
N GLY A 54 6.47 -15.51 6.64
CA GLY A 54 7.35 -14.48 7.16
C GLY A 54 7.73 -13.41 6.13
N GLN A 55 7.16 -13.45 4.94
CA GLN A 55 7.46 -12.50 3.88
C GLN A 55 7.04 -11.08 4.29
N PHE A 56 7.96 -10.14 4.17
CA PHE A 56 7.71 -8.74 4.52
C PHE A 56 6.70 -8.11 3.56
N ILE A 57 5.81 -7.29 4.10
CA ILE A 57 4.85 -6.52 3.32
C ILE A 57 4.95 -5.04 3.64
N ALA A 58 4.83 -4.22 2.61
CA ALA A 58 4.75 -2.77 2.71
C ALA A 58 3.61 -2.27 1.84
N CYS A 59 2.74 -1.45 2.43
CA CYS A 59 1.61 -0.86 1.73
C CYS A 59 1.61 0.65 1.92
N GLU A 60 1.70 1.38 0.82
CA GLU A 60 1.57 2.84 0.80
C GLU A 60 0.13 3.21 0.51
N ILE A 61 -0.39 4.22 1.22
CA ILE A 61 -1.76 4.70 1.06
C ILE A 61 -1.72 6.06 0.37
N LYS A 62 -2.49 6.21 -0.71
CA LYS A 62 -2.61 7.47 -1.45
C LYS A 62 -4.08 7.84 -1.63
N ALA A 63 -4.50 8.94 -0.99
CA ALA A 63 -5.80 9.52 -1.21
C ALA A 63 -5.83 10.22 -2.57
N ILE A 64 -7.00 10.71 -2.96
CA ILE A 64 -7.17 11.43 -4.25
C ILE A 64 -6.20 12.61 -4.30
N GLY A 65 -5.43 12.68 -5.38
CA GLY A 65 -4.47 13.75 -5.62
C GLY A 65 -3.09 13.55 -5.03
N ASP A 66 -2.92 12.57 -4.14
CA ASP A 66 -1.62 12.26 -3.56
C ASP A 66 -0.74 11.52 -4.58
N ARG A 67 0.57 11.75 -4.51
CA ARG A 67 1.54 11.11 -5.39
C ARG A 67 2.66 10.47 -4.59
N LEU A 68 3.21 9.38 -5.13
CA LEU A 68 4.40 8.76 -4.56
C LEU A 68 5.60 9.70 -4.70
N SER A 69 6.35 9.86 -3.61
CA SER A 69 7.65 10.52 -3.68
C SER A 69 8.66 9.60 -4.33
N VAL A 70 9.81 10.17 -4.74
CA VAL A 70 10.90 9.38 -5.31
C VAL A 70 11.38 8.33 -4.31
N SER A 71 11.56 8.71 -3.04
CA SER A 71 12.03 7.76 -2.01
C SER A 71 11.01 6.66 -1.72
N GLN A 72 9.71 6.97 -1.78
CA GLN A 72 8.65 5.94 -1.66
C GLN A 72 8.70 4.96 -2.83
N MET A 73 8.81 5.48 -4.06
CA MET A 73 8.90 4.65 -5.25
C MET A 73 10.14 3.74 -5.22
N GLU A 74 11.28 4.28 -4.84
CA GLU A 74 12.52 3.50 -4.72
C GLU A 74 12.39 2.38 -3.70
N PHE A 75 11.84 2.67 -2.52
CA PHE A 75 11.63 1.67 -1.47
C PHE A 75 10.72 0.55 -1.97
N LEU A 76 9.56 0.91 -2.52
CA LEU A 76 8.57 -0.06 -2.97
C LEU A 76 9.09 -0.93 -4.12
N THR A 77 9.77 -0.31 -5.08
CA THR A 77 10.35 -1.04 -6.23
C THR A 77 11.41 -2.03 -5.74
N HIS A 78 12.31 -1.57 -4.89
CA HIS A 78 13.38 -2.42 -4.37
C HIS A 78 12.83 -3.59 -3.55
N LEU A 79 11.86 -3.33 -2.69
CA LEU A 79 11.23 -4.38 -1.89
C LEU A 79 10.58 -5.44 -2.77
N GLY A 80 9.85 -5.02 -3.82
CA GLY A 80 9.22 -5.93 -4.76
C GLY A 80 10.25 -6.82 -5.46
N MET A 81 11.37 -6.22 -5.90
CA MET A 81 12.44 -6.94 -6.56
C MET A 81 13.16 -7.92 -5.64
N CYS A 82 13.16 -7.66 -4.33
CA CYS A 82 13.74 -8.56 -3.33
C CYS A 82 12.81 -9.67 -2.87
N GLY A 83 11.60 -9.75 -3.43
CA GLY A 83 10.63 -10.80 -3.11
C GLY A 83 9.67 -10.47 -2.00
N GLY A 84 9.68 -9.25 -1.47
CA GLY A 84 8.67 -8.78 -0.52
C GLY A 84 7.36 -8.42 -1.23
N THR A 85 6.27 -8.34 -0.48
CA THR A 85 4.99 -7.85 -1.00
C THR A 85 4.98 -6.34 -0.90
N SER A 86 4.99 -5.68 -2.05
CA SER A 86 5.11 -4.22 -2.14
C SER A 86 3.92 -3.67 -2.92
N ILE A 87 3.05 -2.92 -2.23
CA ILE A 87 1.79 -2.47 -2.81
C ILE A 87 1.49 -1.00 -2.49
N VAL A 88 0.72 -0.38 -3.40
CA VAL A 88 0.17 0.96 -3.22
C VAL A 88 -1.34 0.88 -3.38
N CYS A 89 -2.07 1.36 -2.38
CA CYS A 89 -3.52 1.52 -2.44
C CYS A 89 -3.83 2.98 -2.71
N GLN A 90 -4.43 3.27 -3.86
CA GLN A 90 -4.70 4.64 -4.30
C GLN A 90 -6.14 4.82 -4.72
N GLN A 91 -6.80 5.86 -4.24
CA GLN A 91 -8.09 6.26 -4.74
C GLN A 91 -7.93 7.28 -5.86
N LEU A 92 -8.62 7.05 -6.97
CA LEU A 92 -8.63 7.94 -8.14
C LEU A 92 -9.75 8.96 -8.05
N SER A 93 -9.69 9.99 -8.89
CA SER A 93 -10.66 11.10 -8.89
C SER A 93 -12.09 10.64 -9.18
N ASP A 94 -12.29 9.53 -9.88
CA ASP A 94 -13.60 8.95 -10.14
C ASP A 94 -14.11 8.06 -8.99
N GLY A 95 -13.33 7.94 -7.91
CA GLY A 95 -13.65 7.12 -6.75
C GLY A 95 -13.15 5.69 -6.81
N THR A 96 -12.61 5.25 -7.94
CA THR A 96 -12.02 3.93 -8.10
C THR A 96 -10.83 3.76 -7.16
N ILE A 97 -10.73 2.61 -6.51
CA ILE A 97 -9.59 2.29 -5.64
C ILE A 97 -8.72 1.25 -6.34
N ASN A 98 -7.50 1.63 -6.67
CA ASN A 98 -6.51 0.76 -7.29
C ASN A 98 -5.54 0.20 -6.27
N LEU A 99 -5.15 -1.06 -6.48
CA LEU A 99 -4.04 -1.68 -5.77
C LEU A 99 -2.96 -2.01 -6.79
N SER A 100 -1.83 -1.33 -6.69
CA SER A 100 -0.67 -1.58 -7.55
C SER A 100 0.32 -2.45 -6.80
N MET A 101 0.72 -3.58 -7.38
CA MET A 101 1.71 -4.49 -6.80
C MET A 101 2.99 -4.43 -7.63
N PHE A 102 4.11 -4.19 -6.97
CA PHE A 102 5.43 -4.15 -7.60
C PHE A 102 6.02 -5.56 -7.61
N LEU A 103 6.27 -6.09 -8.80
CA LEU A 103 6.72 -7.46 -8.98
C LEU A 103 8.24 -7.57 -8.96
N ASP A 104 8.74 -8.80 -8.82
CA ASP A 104 10.17 -9.08 -8.75
C ASP A 104 10.92 -8.83 -10.07
N ASN A 105 10.18 -8.79 -11.20
CA ASN A 105 10.74 -8.48 -12.52
C ASN A 105 10.70 -6.97 -12.84
N GLY A 106 10.28 -6.13 -11.89
CA GLY A 106 10.17 -4.69 -12.08
C GLY A 106 8.87 -4.22 -12.71
N GLU A 107 7.98 -5.13 -13.07
CA GLU A 107 6.66 -4.79 -13.59
C GLU A 107 5.68 -4.47 -12.47
N THR A 108 4.56 -3.83 -12.82
CA THR A 108 3.50 -3.50 -11.88
C THR A 108 2.20 -4.18 -12.32
N LYS A 109 1.52 -4.79 -11.37
CA LYS A 109 0.23 -5.43 -11.59
C LYS A 109 -0.84 -4.62 -10.87
N ILE A 110 -1.94 -4.28 -11.56
CA ILE A 110 -3.01 -3.45 -11.00
C ILE A 110 -4.27 -4.26 -10.80
N SER A 111 -4.86 -4.12 -9.61
CA SER A 111 -6.16 -4.67 -9.25
C SER A 111 -7.09 -3.53 -8.82
N ILE A 112 -8.39 -3.72 -8.96
CA ILE A 112 -9.41 -2.72 -8.65
C ILE A 112 -10.30 -3.26 -7.55
N TRP A 113 -10.61 -2.42 -6.56
CA TRP A 113 -11.50 -2.78 -5.46
C TRP A 113 -12.92 -2.98 -5.97
N ASP A 114 -13.49 -4.13 -5.63
CA ASP A 114 -14.88 -4.46 -5.88
C ASP A 114 -15.64 -4.37 -4.56
N ASP A 115 -16.44 -3.30 -4.40
CA ASP A 115 -17.19 -3.05 -3.17
C ASP A 115 -18.19 -4.16 -2.86
N TYR A 116 -18.75 -4.76 -3.90
CA TYR A 116 -19.75 -5.81 -3.75
C TYR A 116 -19.13 -7.10 -3.20
N LYS A 117 -17.95 -7.45 -3.71
CA LYS A 117 -17.23 -8.67 -3.28
C LYS A 117 -16.33 -8.44 -2.07
N GLY A 118 -15.96 -7.19 -1.78
CA GLY A 118 -15.03 -6.86 -0.69
C GLY A 118 -13.61 -7.34 -0.95
N ILE A 119 -13.19 -7.42 -2.21
CA ILE A 119 -11.85 -7.86 -2.61
C ILE A 119 -11.33 -7.01 -3.77
N PHE A 120 -10.02 -7.06 -4.00
CA PHE A 120 -9.42 -6.51 -5.22
C PHE A 120 -9.48 -7.54 -6.33
N VAL A 121 -9.85 -7.10 -7.52
CA VAL A 121 -9.97 -7.93 -8.71
C VAL A 121 -8.96 -7.44 -9.75
N GLU A 122 -8.19 -8.37 -10.32
CA GLU A 122 -7.16 -8.04 -11.29
C GLU A 122 -7.77 -7.35 -12.52
N ASN A 123 -7.13 -6.24 -12.94
CA ASN A 123 -7.52 -5.53 -14.14
C ASN A 123 -6.88 -6.21 -15.36
N LYS A 124 -7.68 -7.02 -16.06
CA LYS A 124 -7.21 -7.82 -17.22
C LYS A 124 -7.17 -7.03 -18.52
N GLU A 125 -7.60 -5.78 -18.53
CA GLU A 125 -7.63 -4.93 -19.72
C GLU A 125 -6.34 -4.14 -19.93
N GLN A 126 -5.35 -4.41 -19.13
CA GLN A 126 -4.04 -3.76 -19.27
C GLN A 126 -3.17 -4.46 -20.30
#